data_5d45faaae7175f7ee8d2e78169d41d4c
#
_entry.id   5d45faaae7175f7ee8d2e78169d41d4c
#
_cell.length_a   1.000
_cell.length_b   1.000
_cell.length_c   1.000
_cell.angle_alpha   90.00
_cell.angle_beta   90.00
_cell.angle_gamma   90.00
#
_symmetry.space_group_name_H-M   'P 1'
#
loop_
_entity.id
_entity.type
_entity.pdbx_description
1 polymer ?
#
loop_
_entity_poly.entity_id
_entity_poly.type
_entity_poly.pdbx_seq_one_letter_code
_entity_poly.pdbx_strand_id
1 'polypeptide(L)'
;MKDQAVAIAKSKTDIREAKNELREYLQHVILRKMFELNMNRELVFHGGTALRIIHGLDRFSEDLDFHTLKPENAFDLELSIQKIARELKLNGYSPIIKVKINKKVQSAFIKFSNLLFEATLSPLPEENISIKLEIDTNSPMGFMYDKSMVNTYFPFSVIHHDKESFLSGKCNAVLQRRYTKGRDYFDLLFYLSRWKDIQPNFTYLNNCLEQSGYTGIPFSSDNWKLLMLEKLKNIDWQLVQQDVQPFLSQLSKVDLLTFDNFKSLLNNT
;
A
#
# COMPACT_ATOMS: atom_id res chain seq x y z
N MET A 1 -3.11 -20.72 -11.96
CA MET A 1 -2.95 -19.61 -10.95
C MET A 1 -3.65 -19.96 -9.63
N LYS A 2 -4.90 -20.44 -9.64
CA LYS A 2 -5.62 -20.78 -8.39
C LYS A 2 -4.91 -21.87 -7.59
N ASP A 3 -4.47 -22.98 -8.22
CA ASP A 3 -3.76 -24.07 -7.54
C ASP A 3 -2.45 -23.58 -6.89
N GLN A 4 -1.75 -22.65 -7.54
CA GLN A 4 -0.57 -22.02 -6.97
C GLN A 4 -0.91 -21.18 -5.73
N ALA A 5 -2.02 -20.44 -5.75
CA ALA A 5 -2.50 -19.69 -4.58
C ALA A 5 -2.75 -20.63 -3.38
N VAL A 6 -3.42 -21.74 -3.62
CA VAL A 6 -3.69 -22.77 -2.60
C VAL A 6 -2.39 -23.41 -2.10
N ALA A 7 -1.45 -23.71 -3.00
CA ALA A 7 -0.15 -24.30 -2.64
C ALA A 7 0.68 -23.32 -1.76
N ILE A 8 0.73 -22.04 -2.11
CA ILE A 8 1.41 -21.00 -1.32
C ILE A 8 0.81 -20.94 0.10
N ALA A 9 -0.51 -20.88 0.21
CA ALA A 9 -1.17 -20.86 1.51
C ALA A 9 -0.85 -22.10 2.36
N LYS A 10 -0.88 -23.29 1.76
CA LYS A 10 -0.59 -24.55 2.46
C LYS A 10 0.89 -24.75 2.82
N SER A 11 1.79 -23.98 2.25
CA SER A 11 3.23 -24.03 2.58
C SER A 11 3.59 -23.40 3.93
N LYS A 12 2.66 -22.66 4.53
CA LYS A 12 2.87 -21.97 5.80
C LYS A 12 2.19 -22.70 6.95
N THR A 13 2.83 -22.73 8.11
CA THR A 13 2.29 -23.36 9.33
C THR A 13 1.43 -22.39 10.17
N ASP A 14 1.79 -21.11 10.17
CA ASP A 14 1.00 -20.07 10.85
C ASP A 14 -0.14 -19.58 9.94
N ILE A 15 -1.38 -19.66 10.41
CA ILE A 15 -2.58 -19.30 9.64
C ILE A 15 -2.59 -17.83 9.26
N ARG A 16 -2.09 -16.95 10.11
CA ARG A 16 -2.04 -15.50 9.82
C ARG A 16 -1.02 -15.22 8.73
N GLU A 17 0.17 -15.83 8.81
CA GLU A 17 1.19 -15.73 7.76
C GLU A 17 0.65 -16.30 6.45
N ALA A 18 0.02 -17.46 6.47
CA ALA A 18 -0.60 -18.08 5.30
C ALA A 18 -1.65 -17.18 4.63
N LYS A 19 -2.53 -16.54 5.42
CA LYS A 19 -3.53 -15.57 4.92
C LYS A 19 -2.85 -14.33 4.32
N ASN A 20 -1.78 -13.84 4.90
CA ASN A 20 -1.04 -12.69 4.39
C ASN A 20 -0.29 -13.01 3.09
N GLU A 21 0.39 -14.14 3.00
CA GLU A 21 1.06 -14.60 1.77
C GLU A 21 0.05 -14.85 0.65
N LEU A 22 -1.09 -15.48 0.96
CA LEU A 22 -2.17 -15.66 -0.01
C LEU A 22 -2.68 -14.32 -0.52
N ARG A 23 -2.87 -13.33 0.37
CA ARG A 23 -3.30 -11.98 -0.01
C ARG A 23 -2.29 -11.33 -0.94
N GLU A 24 -1.00 -11.40 -0.63
CA GLU A 24 0.07 -10.83 -1.46
C GLU A 24 0.13 -11.51 -2.83
N TYR A 25 0.00 -12.82 -2.89
CA TYR A 25 -0.10 -13.52 -4.17
C TYR A 25 -1.28 -13.04 -5.02
N LEU A 26 -2.46 -12.87 -4.40
CA LEU A 26 -3.66 -12.37 -5.09
C LEU A 26 -3.49 -10.93 -5.56
N GLN A 27 -2.79 -10.09 -4.82
CA GLN A 27 -2.42 -8.73 -5.24
C GLN A 27 -1.56 -8.77 -6.51
N HIS A 28 -0.57 -9.65 -6.57
CA HIS A 28 0.25 -9.85 -7.78
C HIS A 28 -0.58 -10.36 -8.96
N VAL A 29 -1.52 -11.27 -8.72
CA VAL A 29 -2.45 -11.75 -9.77
C VAL A 29 -3.26 -10.58 -10.35
N ILE A 30 -3.83 -9.73 -9.48
CA ILE A 30 -4.62 -8.57 -9.92
C ILE A 30 -3.75 -7.57 -10.68
N LEU A 31 -2.57 -7.20 -10.15
CA LEU A 31 -1.63 -6.28 -10.80
C LEU A 31 -1.19 -6.78 -12.18
N ARG A 32 -0.91 -8.08 -12.30
CA ARG A 32 -0.61 -8.69 -13.58
C ARG A 32 -1.78 -8.57 -14.57
N LYS A 33 -3.02 -8.82 -14.12
CA LYS A 33 -4.20 -8.65 -14.98
C LYS A 33 -4.41 -7.21 -15.39
N MET A 34 -4.17 -6.25 -14.51
CA MET A 34 -4.16 -4.83 -14.85
C MET A 34 -3.13 -4.50 -15.92
N PHE A 35 -1.92 -5.08 -15.83
CA PHE A 35 -0.88 -4.93 -16.84
C PHE A 35 -1.29 -5.54 -18.20
N GLU A 36 -1.77 -6.79 -18.22
CA GLU A 36 -2.22 -7.50 -19.43
C GLU A 36 -3.38 -6.76 -20.13
N LEU A 37 -4.22 -6.05 -19.37
CA LEU A 37 -5.33 -5.25 -19.86
C LEU A 37 -4.97 -3.78 -20.15
N ASN A 38 -3.67 -3.41 -20.07
CA ASN A 38 -3.13 -2.05 -20.25
C ASN A 38 -3.69 -0.98 -19.30
N MET A 39 -4.29 -1.34 -18.18
CA MET A 39 -4.84 -0.39 -17.18
C MET A 39 -3.75 0.37 -16.44
N ASN A 40 -2.55 -0.21 -16.32
CA ASN A 40 -1.37 0.38 -15.69
C ASN A 40 -0.81 1.62 -16.39
N ARG A 41 -1.31 1.96 -17.59
CA ARG A 41 -0.89 3.18 -18.33
C ARG A 41 -1.57 4.45 -17.85
N GLU A 42 -2.65 4.32 -17.10
CA GLU A 42 -3.46 5.44 -16.61
C GLU A 42 -3.35 5.63 -15.11
N LEU A 43 -2.72 4.68 -14.41
CA LEU A 43 -2.67 4.59 -12.97
C LEU A 43 -1.24 4.54 -12.44
N VAL A 44 -1.00 5.25 -11.35
CA VAL A 44 0.26 5.24 -10.60
C VAL A 44 0.05 4.52 -9.28
N PHE A 45 0.73 3.40 -9.09
CA PHE A 45 0.65 2.58 -7.91
C PHE A 45 1.39 3.25 -6.74
N HIS A 46 0.74 3.33 -5.58
CA HIS A 46 1.33 3.91 -4.39
C HIS A 46 0.91 3.16 -3.12
N GLY A 47 1.15 3.74 -1.95
CA GLY A 47 0.72 3.15 -0.67
C GLY A 47 1.63 2.01 -0.18
N GLY A 48 1.15 1.31 0.87
CA GLY A 48 1.95 0.30 1.56
C GLY A 48 2.24 -0.94 0.72
N THR A 49 1.30 -1.35 -0.12
CA THR A 49 1.47 -2.54 -0.99
C THR A 49 2.47 -2.26 -2.11
N ALA A 50 2.42 -1.05 -2.69
CA ALA A 50 3.42 -0.65 -3.67
C ALA A 50 4.83 -0.63 -3.06
N LEU A 51 4.96 -0.07 -1.85
CA LEU A 51 6.22 -0.04 -1.13
C LEU A 51 6.77 -1.47 -0.85
N ARG A 52 5.88 -2.41 -0.51
CA ARG A 52 6.25 -3.80 -0.30
C ARG A 52 6.70 -4.49 -1.59
N ILE A 53 5.91 -4.38 -2.64
CA ILE A 53 6.16 -5.08 -3.91
C ILE A 53 7.37 -4.51 -4.64
N ILE A 54 7.55 -3.18 -4.64
CA ILE A 54 8.61 -2.50 -5.39
C ILE A 54 9.91 -2.41 -4.58
N HIS A 55 9.82 -2.10 -3.30
CA HIS A 55 10.99 -1.79 -2.47
C HIS A 55 11.27 -2.82 -1.37
N GLY A 56 10.46 -3.88 -1.26
CA GLY A 56 10.70 -4.96 -0.30
C GLY A 56 10.42 -4.56 1.15
N LEU A 57 9.38 -3.78 1.40
CA LEU A 57 8.93 -3.47 2.76
C LEU A 57 8.63 -4.74 3.55
N ASP A 58 9.19 -4.85 4.74
CA ASP A 58 9.14 -6.06 5.57
C ASP A 58 7.82 -6.32 6.31
N ARG A 59 6.76 -5.60 5.98
CA ARG A 59 5.42 -5.87 6.49
C ARG A 59 4.44 -6.15 5.36
N PHE A 60 3.47 -7.00 5.62
CA PHE A 60 2.35 -7.23 4.72
C PHE A 60 1.44 -6.00 4.60
N SER A 61 0.74 -5.91 3.48
CA SER A 61 -0.23 -4.86 3.19
C SER A 61 -1.48 -5.45 2.56
N GLU A 62 -2.61 -4.73 2.60
CA GLU A 62 -3.91 -5.31 2.27
C GLU A 62 -4.51 -4.77 0.98
N ASP A 63 -4.38 -3.45 0.76
CA ASP A 63 -5.08 -2.72 -0.30
C ASP A 63 -4.15 -2.47 -1.50
N LEU A 64 -4.74 -2.23 -2.66
CA LEU A 64 -4.05 -1.75 -3.87
C LEU A 64 -4.48 -0.31 -4.11
N ASP A 65 -3.58 0.63 -3.87
CA ASP A 65 -3.86 2.06 -3.92
C ASP A 65 -3.24 2.69 -5.18
N PHE A 66 -4.04 3.45 -5.92
CA PHE A 66 -3.61 4.12 -7.14
C PHE A 66 -4.03 5.58 -7.18
N HIS A 67 -3.21 6.40 -7.84
CA HIS A 67 -3.57 7.70 -8.36
C HIS A 67 -3.83 7.62 -9.86
N THR A 68 -4.72 8.45 -10.39
CA THR A 68 -4.81 8.65 -11.84
C THR A 68 -3.65 9.53 -12.32
N LEU A 69 -3.02 9.16 -13.44
CA LEU A 69 -1.96 9.97 -14.06
C LEU A 69 -2.47 11.33 -14.53
N LYS A 70 -3.72 11.37 -14.96
CA LYS A 70 -4.41 12.58 -15.42
C LYS A 70 -5.72 12.69 -14.69
N PRO A 71 -5.89 13.69 -13.82
CA PRO A 71 -7.14 13.88 -13.06
C PRO A 71 -8.38 14.03 -13.95
N GLU A 72 -8.21 14.53 -15.18
CA GLU A 72 -9.27 14.77 -16.14
C GLU A 72 -9.74 13.50 -16.87
N ASN A 73 -8.95 12.42 -16.82
CA ASN A 73 -9.35 11.15 -17.41
C ASN A 73 -10.25 10.42 -16.42
N ALA A 74 -11.52 10.32 -16.78
CA ALA A 74 -12.46 9.46 -16.06
C ALA A 74 -12.05 8.00 -16.22
N PHE A 75 -11.18 7.50 -15.34
CA PHE A 75 -10.88 6.07 -15.30
C PHE A 75 -12.17 5.31 -14.96
N ASP A 76 -12.62 4.47 -15.89
CA ASP A 76 -13.81 3.65 -15.69
C ASP A 76 -13.45 2.42 -14.84
N LEU A 77 -13.53 2.59 -13.52
CA LEU A 77 -13.27 1.52 -12.57
C LEU A 77 -14.25 0.36 -12.75
N GLU A 78 -15.52 0.63 -13.02
CA GLU A 78 -16.55 -0.42 -13.11
C GLU A 78 -16.27 -1.36 -14.30
N LEU A 79 -16.06 -0.79 -15.48
CA LEU A 79 -15.68 -1.58 -16.66
C LEU A 79 -14.36 -2.31 -16.46
N SER A 80 -13.38 -1.65 -15.86
CA SER A 80 -12.05 -2.21 -15.61
C SER A 80 -12.11 -3.42 -14.69
N ILE A 81 -12.86 -3.31 -13.59
CA ILE A 81 -12.97 -4.40 -12.62
C ILE A 81 -13.77 -5.59 -13.17
N GLN A 82 -14.75 -5.34 -14.04
CA GLN A 82 -15.47 -6.42 -14.74
C GLN A 82 -14.55 -7.22 -15.67
N LYS A 83 -13.65 -6.54 -16.39
CA LYS A 83 -12.61 -7.21 -17.21
C LYS A 83 -11.68 -8.03 -16.35
N ILE A 84 -11.19 -7.49 -15.23
CA ILE A 84 -10.34 -8.22 -14.27
C ILE A 84 -11.10 -9.46 -13.73
N ALA A 85 -12.35 -9.31 -13.34
CA ALA A 85 -13.16 -10.41 -12.83
C ALA A 85 -13.34 -11.54 -13.85
N ARG A 86 -13.52 -11.19 -15.14
CA ARG A 86 -13.57 -12.17 -16.22
C ARG A 86 -12.26 -12.95 -16.34
N GLU A 87 -11.14 -12.27 -16.32
CA GLU A 87 -9.81 -12.89 -16.36
C GLU A 87 -9.56 -13.79 -15.14
N LEU A 88 -9.98 -13.37 -13.95
CA LEU A 88 -9.89 -14.18 -12.75
C LEU A 88 -10.71 -15.48 -12.86
N LYS A 89 -11.93 -15.41 -13.43
CA LYS A 89 -12.76 -16.60 -13.68
C LYS A 89 -12.08 -17.57 -14.64
N LEU A 90 -11.45 -17.09 -15.71
CA LEU A 90 -10.69 -17.92 -16.66
C LEU A 90 -9.47 -18.59 -15.98
N ASN A 91 -8.97 -18.05 -14.89
CA ASN A 91 -7.88 -18.61 -14.09
C ASN A 91 -8.35 -19.48 -12.90
N GLY A 92 -9.64 -19.89 -12.90
CA GLY A 92 -10.23 -20.81 -11.94
C GLY A 92 -10.75 -20.19 -10.64
N TYR A 93 -10.71 -18.86 -10.48
CA TYR A 93 -11.26 -18.18 -9.31
C TYR A 93 -12.76 -17.94 -9.44
N SER A 94 -13.43 -17.74 -8.30
CA SER A 94 -14.83 -17.33 -8.22
C SER A 94 -14.94 -15.94 -7.59
N PRO A 95 -14.61 -14.87 -8.35
CA PRO A 95 -14.61 -13.51 -7.80
C PRO A 95 -16.03 -12.97 -7.63
N ILE A 96 -16.28 -12.36 -6.47
CA ILE A 96 -17.45 -11.52 -6.19
C ILE A 96 -16.98 -10.08 -6.16
N ILE A 97 -17.61 -9.23 -6.96
CA ILE A 97 -17.21 -7.82 -7.10
C ILE A 97 -18.21 -6.92 -6.39
N LYS A 98 -17.69 -5.95 -5.63
CA LYS A 98 -18.47 -4.85 -5.08
C LYS A 98 -17.77 -3.53 -5.39
N VAL A 99 -18.41 -2.66 -6.17
CA VAL A 99 -17.88 -1.35 -6.58
C VAL A 99 -18.55 -0.24 -5.80
N LYS A 100 -17.78 0.79 -5.45
CA LYS A 100 -18.30 2.04 -4.87
C LYS A 100 -17.65 3.21 -5.59
N ILE A 101 -18.45 3.93 -6.36
CA ILE A 101 -18.03 5.11 -7.10
C ILE A 101 -18.33 6.36 -6.28
N ASN A 102 -17.31 7.10 -5.93
CA ASN A 102 -17.37 8.41 -5.29
C ASN A 102 -16.64 9.43 -6.17
N LYS A 103 -16.94 10.73 -5.97
CA LYS A 103 -16.33 11.81 -6.77
C LYS A 103 -14.82 11.94 -6.66
N LYS A 104 -14.24 11.59 -5.49
CA LYS A 104 -12.80 11.77 -5.21
C LYS A 104 -12.05 10.45 -5.17
N VAL A 105 -12.64 9.43 -4.52
CA VAL A 105 -12.01 8.12 -4.38
C VAL A 105 -13.01 7.07 -4.83
N GLN A 106 -12.63 6.30 -5.84
CA GLN A 106 -13.38 5.14 -6.30
C GLN A 106 -12.77 3.89 -5.65
N SER A 107 -13.59 2.92 -5.30
CA SER A 107 -13.08 1.67 -4.73
C SER A 107 -13.83 0.44 -5.24
N ALA A 108 -13.12 -0.67 -5.37
CA ALA A 108 -13.67 -1.97 -5.66
C ALA A 108 -13.13 -3.01 -4.67
N PHE A 109 -14.00 -3.93 -4.25
CA PHE A 109 -13.62 -5.12 -3.49
C PHE A 109 -13.73 -6.32 -4.40
N ILE A 110 -12.62 -7.04 -4.57
CA ILE A 110 -12.55 -8.32 -5.25
C ILE A 110 -12.48 -9.40 -4.18
N LYS A 111 -13.60 -10.07 -3.93
CA LYS A 111 -13.68 -11.16 -2.95
C LYS A 111 -13.51 -12.50 -3.65
N PHE A 112 -12.68 -13.36 -3.11
CA PHE A 112 -12.41 -14.70 -3.64
C PHE A 112 -13.18 -15.73 -2.82
N SER A 113 -14.29 -16.23 -3.38
CA SER A 113 -15.15 -17.20 -2.73
C SER A 113 -14.48 -18.57 -2.66
N ASN A 114 -14.74 -19.29 -1.57
CA ASN A 114 -14.26 -20.63 -1.27
C ASN A 114 -12.73 -20.79 -1.18
N LEU A 115 -11.94 -19.75 -1.48
CA LEU A 115 -10.49 -19.87 -1.59
C LEU A 115 -9.83 -20.17 -0.22
N LEU A 116 -10.31 -19.57 0.86
CA LEU A 116 -9.82 -19.86 2.21
C LEU A 116 -10.15 -21.29 2.64
N PHE A 117 -11.33 -21.79 2.29
CA PHE A 117 -11.75 -23.17 2.56
C PHE A 117 -10.89 -24.17 1.78
N GLU A 118 -10.69 -23.98 0.48
CA GLU A 118 -9.84 -24.81 -0.35
C GLU A 118 -8.36 -24.82 0.10
N ALA A 119 -7.91 -23.67 0.63
CA ALA A 119 -6.57 -23.51 1.20
C ALA A 119 -6.47 -24.05 2.65
N THR A 120 -7.54 -24.57 3.22
CA THR A 120 -7.63 -25.04 4.63
C THR A 120 -7.31 -23.96 5.68
N LEU A 121 -7.52 -22.68 5.31
CA LEU A 121 -7.33 -21.51 6.19
C LEU A 121 -8.59 -21.06 6.90
N SER A 122 -9.74 -21.62 6.53
CA SER A 122 -11.03 -21.45 7.21
C SER A 122 -11.87 -22.71 7.11
N PRO A 123 -12.60 -23.08 8.15
CA PRO A 123 -13.59 -24.16 8.09
C PRO A 123 -14.89 -23.73 7.39
N LEU A 124 -15.08 -22.43 7.12
CA LEU A 124 -16.30 -21.84 6.58
C LEU A 124 -16.13 -21.54 5.07
N PRO A 125 -16.87 -22.23 4.18
CA PRO A 125 -16.79 -21.96 2.74
C PRO A 125 -17.19 -20.52 2.36
N GLU A 126 -18.08 -19.89 3.13
CA GLU A 126 -18.54 -18.51 2.92
C GLU A 126 -17.53 -17.43 3.37
N GLU A 127 -16.50 -17.78 4.15
CA GLU A 127 -15.44 -16.83 4.51
C GLU A 127 -14.61 -16.51 3.26
N ASN A 128 -14.52 -15.21 2.95
CA ASN A 128 -13.85 -14.75 1.75
C ASN A 128 -12.57 -13.99 2.11
N ILE A 129 -11.50 -14.24 1.36
CA ILE A 129 -10.39 -13.28 1.30
C ILE A 129 -10.72 -12.22 0.26
N SER A 130 -10.48 -10.94 0.60
CA SER A 130 -10.78 -9.85 -0.32
C SER A 130 -9.58 -8.93 -0.50
N ILE A 131 -9.43 -8.43 -1.73
CA ILE A 131 -8.48 -7.37 -2.06
C ILE A 131 -9.30 -6.13 -2.39
N LYS A 132 -8.99 -5.04 -1.70
CA LYS A 132 -9.54 -3.73 -1.99
C LYS A 132 -8.64 -3.02 -2.99
N LEU A 133 -9.23 -2.45 -4.02
CA LEU A 133 -8.57 -1.58 -4.98
C LEU A 133 -9.17 -0.19 -4.82
N GLU A 134 -8.31 0.81 -4.58
CA GLU A 134 -8.70 2.22 -4.45
C GLU A 134 -8.03 3.06 -5.53
N ILE A 135 -8.80 3.94 -6.14
CA ILE A 135 -8.29 4.90 -7.12
C ILE A 135 -8.68 6.30 -6.66
N ASP A 136 -7.68 7.09 -6.32
CA ASP A 136 -7.86 8.51 -6.06
C ASP A 136 -7.83 9.26 -7.40
N THR A 137 -9.01 9.79 -7.78
CA THR A 137 -9.20 10.57 -8.99
C THR A 137 -9.02 12.08 -8.77
N ASN A 138 -8.71 12.48 -7.53
CA ASN A 138 -8.44 13.86 -7.14
C ASN A 138 -7.11 13.98 -6.41
N SER A 139 -6.12 13.25 -6.90
CA SER A 139 -4.79 13.20 -6.30
C SER A 139 -4.12 14.57 -6.26
N PRO A 140 -3.45 14.94 -5.17
CA PRO A 140 -2.64 16.15 -5.14
C PRO A 140 -1.60 16.15 -6.24
N MET A 141 -1.38 17.29 -6.86
CA MET A 141 -0.39 17.44 -7.94
C MET A 141 1.04 17.42 -7.41
N GLY A 142 2.00 17.16 -8.30
CA GLY A 142 3.43 17.30 -8.02
C GLY A 142 4.15 16.01 -7.64
N PHE A 143 3.46 14.87 -7.57
CA PHE A 143 4.16 13.59 -7.45
C PHE A 143 4.95 13.28 -8.74
N MET A 144 6.07 12.60 -8.56
CA MET A 144 6.84 12.01 -9.64
C MET A 144 6.65 10.49 -9.63
N TYR A 145 6.94 9.85 -10.74
CA TYR A 145 6.74 8.42 -10.87
C TYR A 145 7.83 7.75 -11.69
N ASP A 146 8.07 6.48 -11.36
CA ASP A 146 8.99 5.59 -12.04
C ASP A 146 8.22 4.39 -12.61
N LYS A 147 8.94 3.58 -13.39
CA LYS A 147 8.43 2.32 -13.92
C LYS A 147 9.35 1.19 -13.53
N SER A 148 8.81 0.15 -12.89
CA SER A 148 9.56 -1.02 -12.48
C SER A 148 8.99 -2.31 -13.07
N MET A 149 9.89 -3.29 -13.26
CA MET A 149 9.52 -4.68 -13.55
C MET A 149 9.41 -5.44 -12.22
N VAL A 150 8.26 -6.01 -11.96
CA VAL A 150 8.02 -6.92 -10.85
C VAL A 150 8.15 -8.34 -11.37
N ASN A 151 8.84 -9.23 -10.64
CA ASN A 151 9.05 -10.62 -11.03
C ASN A 151 9.08 -11.57 -9.81
N THR A 152 8.23 -11.32 -8.80
CA THR A 152 8.17 -12.17 -7.60
C THR A 152 7.49 -13.52 -7.90
N TYR A 153 6.30 -13.50 -8.45
CA TYR A 153 5.54 -14.70 -8.85
C TYR A 153 5.45 -14.85 -10.37
N PHE A 154 5.35 -13.75 -11.07
CA PHE A 154 5.32 -13.65 -12.53
C PHE A 154 5.71 -12.23 -12.98
N PRO A 155 6.27 -12.09 -14.21
CA PRO A 155 6.71 -10.80 -14.69
C PRO A 155 5.53 -9.90 -15.10
N PHE A 156 5.56 -8.66 -14.64
CA PHE A 156 4.72 -7.55 -15.15
C PHE A 156 5.39 -6.21 -14.85
N SER A 157 4.98 -5.18 -15.56
CA SER A 157 5.48 -3.83 -15.33
C SER A 157 4.43 -2.97 -14.67
N VAL A 158 4.84 -2.10 -13.76
CA VAL A 158 3.97 -1.17 -13.05
C VAL A 158 4.57 0.23 -13.02
N ILE A 159 3.72 1.25 -13.19
CA ILE A 159 4.06 2.66 -12.94
C ILE A 159 3.73 2.92 -11.46
N HIS A 160 4.66 3.52 -10.75
CA HIS A 160 4.52 3.77 -9.31
C HIS A 160 5.17 5.09 -8.92
N HIS A 161 4.84 5.62 -7.75
CA HIS A 161 5.54 6.80 -7.24
C HIS A 161 7.05 6.57 -7.21
N ASP A 162 7.84 7.62 -7.48
CA ASP A 162 9.26 7.62 -7.14
C ASP A 162 9.47 7.58 -5.63
N LYS A 163 10.71 7.40 -5.18
CA LYS A 163 11.02 7.25 -3.75
C LYS A 163 10.63 8.51 -2.95
N GLU A 164 10.91 9.67 -3.46
CA GLU A 164 10.66 10.96 -2.82
C GLU A 164 9.15 11.23 -2.67
N SER A 165 8.35 10.87 -3.67
CA SER A 165 6.88 10.98 -3.61
C SER A 165 6.26 9.93 -2.68
N PHE A 166 6.79 8.72 -2.63
CA PHE A 166 6.39 7.74 -1.61
C PHE A 166 6.63 8.26 -0.20
N LEU A 167 7.84 8.80 0.07
CA LEU A 167 8.18 9.37 1.37
C LEU A 167 7.23 10.52 1.72
N SER A 168 6.93 11.40 0.76
CA SER A 168 5.97 12.49 0.94
C SER A 168 4.59 12.01 1.35
N GLY A 169 4.09 10.96 0.69
CA GLY A 169 2.82 10.33 1.06
C GLY A 169 2.82 9.77 2.48
N LYS A 170 3.95 9.21 2.95
CA LYS A 170 4.09 8.71 4.33
C LYS A 170 4.23 9.83 5.35
N CYS A 171 4.98 10.87 5.04
CA CYS A 171 5.03 12.08 5.87
C CYS A 171 3.62 12.69 6.04
N ASN A 172 2.90 12.89 4.94
CA ASN A 172 1.51 13.39 5.00
C ASN A 172 0.61 12.49 5.86
N ALA A 173 0.68 11.17 5.70
CA ALA A 173 -0.12 10.24 6.50
C ALA A 173 0.19 10.35 8.01
N VAL A 174 1.46 10.42 8.40
CA VAL A 174 1.89 10.60 9.81
C VAL A 174 1.45 11.95 10.37
N LEU A 175 1.50 13.01 9.57
CA LEU A 175 1.16 14.35 9.99
C LEU A 175 -0.35 14.58 10.15
N GLN A 176 -1.17 14.04 9.24
CA GLN A 176 -2.58 14.41 9.09
C GLN A 176 -3.58 13.40 9.64
N ARG A 177 -3.18 12.15 9.88
CA ARG A 177 -4.15 11.19 10.43
C ARG A 177 -4.61 11.60 11.83
N ARG A 178 -5.92 11.54 12.03
CA ARG A 178 -6.56 11.84 13.33
C ARG A 178 -6.36 10.71 14.36
N TYR A 179 -6.00 9.51 13.90
CA TYR A 179 -5.75 8.33 14.73
C TYR A 179 -4.40 7.73 14.37
N THR A 180 -3.76 7.13 15.35
CA THR A 180 -2.49 6.43 15.17
C THR A 180 -2.70 5.20 14.30
N LYS A 181 -1.95 5.11 13.18
CA LYS A 181 -1.89 3.93 12.32
C LYS A 181 -0.44 3.46 12.26
N GLY A 182 -0.11 2.46 13.06
CA GLY A 182 1.26 1.98 13.25
C GLY A 182 2.00 1.64 11.96
N ARG A 183 1.25 1.16 10.94
CA ARG A 183 1.79 0.87 9.62
C ARG A 183 2.43 2.08 8.94
N ASP A 184 1.94 3.31 9.13
CA ASP A 184 2.52 4.50 8.51
C ASP A 184 3.86 4.86 9.17
N TYR A 185 4.00 4.66 10.48
CA TYR A 185 5.27 4.83 11.19
C TYR A 185 6.28 3.77 10.82
N PHE A 186 5.86 2.51 10.68
CA PHE A 186 6.72 1.44 10.21
C PHE A 186 7.27 1.71 8.80
N ASP A 187 6.41 2.19 7.90
CA ASP A 187 6.83 2.57 6.56
C ASP A 187 7.82 3.74 6.57
N LEU A 188 7.57 4.75 7.41
CA LEU A 188 8.48 5.87 7.57
C LEU A 188 9.84 5.41 8.11
N LEU A 189 9.86 4.55 9.13
CA LEU A 189 11.09 3.97 9.67
C LEU A 189 11.88 3.21 8.59
N PHE A 190 11.19 2.38 7.81
CA PHE A 190 11.77 1.65 6.69
C PHE A 190 12.44 2.59 5.69
N TYR A 191 11.78 3.70 5.32
CA TYR A 191 12.35 4.69 4.42
C TYR A 191 13.63 5.31 4.97
N LEU A 192 13.54 5.87 6.17
CA LEU A 192 14.66 6.58 6.80
C LEU A 192 15.86 5.66 7.08
N SER A 193 15.61 4.38 7.36
CA SER A 193 16.70 3.42 7.61
C SER A 193 17.36 2.90 6.34
N ARG A 194 16.64 2.85 5.23
CA ARG A 194 17.11 2.23 3.98
C ARG A 194 17.80 3.22 3.05
N TRP A 195 17.29 4.43 2.95
CA TRP A 195 17.83 5.46 2.07
C TRP A 195 18.30 6.65 2.91
N LYS A 196 19.60 6.68 3.16
CA LYS A 196 20.25 7.85 3.78
C LYS A 196 20.12 9.05 2.84
N ASP A 197 20.00 10.21 3.39
CA ASP A 197 19.90 11.49 2.66
C ASP A 197 18.65 11.65 1.78
N ILE A 198 17.68 10.73 1.84
CA ILE A 198 16.43 10.88 1.12
C ILE A 198 15.62 12.04 1.70
N GLN A 199 15.05 12.83 0.82
CA GLN A 199 14.15 13.92 1.20
C GLN A 199 12.77 13.69 0.56
N PRO A 200 11.70 14.18 1.19
CA PRO A 200 10.39 14.19 0.55
C PRO A 200 10.41 15.05 -0.72
N ASN A 201 9.59 14.70 -1.69
CA ASN A 201 9.20 15.64 -2.73
C ASN A 201 8.34 16.75 -2.10
N PHE A 202 8.94 17.89 -1.80
CA PHE A 202 8.29 18.97 -1.05
C PHE A 202 7.11 19.59 -1.78
N THR A 203 7.15 19.66 -3.11
CA THR A 203 6.01 20.12 -3.90
C THR A 203 4.80 19.23 -3.66
N TYR A 204 4.98 17.93 -3.80
CA TYR A 204 3.91 16.96 -3.58
C TYR A 204 3.46 16.91 -2.11
N LEU A 205 4.41 16.93 -1.16
CA LEU A 205 4.09 16.92 0.28
C LEU A 205 3.23 18.13 0.66
N ASN A 206 3.61 19.33 0.26
CA ASN A 206 2.87 20.54 0.57
C ASN A 206 1.48 20.55 -0.06
N ASN A 207 1.35 20.08 -1.31
CA ASN A 207 0.04 19.94 -1.95
C ASN A 207 -0.86 18.91 -1.23
N CYS A 208 -0.28 17.79 -0.75
CA CYS A 208 -1.01 16.81 0.07
C CYS A 208 -1.50 17.43 1.39
N LEU A 209 -0.64 18.19 2.05
CA LEU A 209 -0.94 18.86 3.32
C LEU A 209 -2.02 19.92 3.15
N GLU A 210 -1.92 20.77 2.13
CA GLU A 210 -2.92 21.77 1.78
C GLU A 210 -4.29 21.14 1.53
N GLN A 211 -4.34 20.08 0.70
CA GLN A 211 -5.58 19.35 0.41
C GLN A 211 -6.18 18.71 1.68
N SER A 212 -5.35 18.37 2.65
CA SER A 212 -5.76 17.82 3.95
C SER A 212 -6.15 18.90 4.98
N GLY A 213 -6.06 20.19 4.63
CA GLY A 213 -6.40 21.33 5.51
C GLY A 213 -5.29 21.70 6.48
N TYR A 214 -4.04 21.40 6.20
CA TYR A 214 -2.90 21.84 6.99
C TYR A 214 -2.68 23.36 6.83
N THR A 215 -2.56 24.06 7.96
CA THR A 215 -2.38 25.52 8.02
C THR A 215 -1.03 25.93 8.61
N GLY A 216 -0.12 24.98 8.83
CA GLY A 216 1.20 25.22 9.38
C GLY A 216 2.20 25.75 8.36
N ILE A 217 3.47 25.84 8.77
CA ILE A 217 4.58 26.28 7.91
C ILE A 217 4.79 25.24 6.79
N PRO A 218 4.95 25.66 5.53
CA PRO A 218 5.28 24.73 4.44
C PRO A 218 6.58 23.95 4.71
N PHE A 219 6.59 22.70 4.31
CA PHE A 219 7.76 21.85 4.43
C PHE A 219 8.81 22.18 3.36
N SER A 220 10.09 22.20 3.77
CA SER A 220 11.25 22.45 2.92
C SER A 220 12.43 21.57 3.35
N SER A 221 13.52 21.60 2.58
CA SER A 221 14.79 20.94 2.95
C SER A 221 15.29 21.33 4.34
N ASP A 222 15.05 22.56 4.76
CA ASP A 222 15.63 23.14 5.97
C ASP A 222 14.83 22.81 7.23
N ASN A 223 13.53 22.50 7.12
CA ASN A 223 12.66 22.39 8.27
C ASN A 223 11.95 21.02 8.43
N TRP A 224 11.88 20.19 7.39
CA TRP A 224 11.03 18.99 7.40
C TRP A 224 11.38 18.01 8.51
N LYS A 225 12.68 17.82 8.80
CA LYS A 225 13.13 16.90 9.85
C LYS A 225 12.69 17.39 11.23
N LEU A 226 12.82 18.69 11.48
CA LEU A 226 12.40 19.30 12.75
C LEU A 226 10.88 19.16 12.93
N LEU A 227 10.09 19.49 11.92
CA LEU A 227 8.63 19.38 11.96
C LEU A 227 8.15 17.94 12.13
N MET A 228 8.82 16.98 11.48
CA MET A 228 8.56 15.56 11.71
C MET A 228 8.90 15.12 13.13
N LEU A 229 10.04 15.54 13.67
CA LEU A 229 10.42 15.22 15.06
C LEU A 229 9.43 15.78 16.08
N GLU A 230 8.93 17.00 15.89
CA GLU A 230 7.90 17.58 16.75
C GLU A 230 6.61 16.75 16.78
N LYS A 231 6.17 16.28 15.61
CA LYS A 231 5.03 15.36 15.51
C LYS A 231 5.26 14.05 16.24
N LEU A 232 6.45 13.46 16.06
CA LEU A 232 6.80 12.13 16.60
C LEU A 232 6.98 12.11 18.11
N LYS A 233 7.29 13.24 18.75
CA LYS A 233 7.45 13.35 20.23
C LYS A 233 6.18 12.96 21.01
N ASN A 234 5.01 13.22 20.45
CA ASN A 234 3.73 13.07 21.13
C ASN A 234 2.97 11.79 20.73
N ILE A 235 3.68 10.82 20.17
CA ILE A 235 3.07 9.58 19.69
C ILE A 235 3.08 8.52 20.79
N ASP A 236 1.95 7.84 20.94
CA ASP A 236 1.87 6.61 21.73
C ASP A 236 2.50 5.44 20.96
N TRP A 237 3.76 5.16 21.29
CA TRP A 237 4.54 4.11 20.62
C TRP A 237 4.03 2.71 20.92
N GLN A 238 3.39 2.46 22.07
CA GLN A 238 2.78 1.17 22.36
C GLN A 238 1.61 0.90 21.40
N LEU A 239 0.78 1.92 21.16
CA LEU A 239 -0.32 1.81 20.21
C LEU A 239 0.18 1.61 18.78
N VAL A 240 1.27 2.30 18.38
CA VAL A 240 1.94 2.11 17.08
C VAL A 240 2.39 0.66 16.90
N GLN A 241 3.06 0.11 17.91
CA GLN A 241 3.58 -1.25 17.90
C GLN A 241 2.44 -2.29 17.81
N GLN A 242 1.39 -2.13 18.60
CA GLN A 242 0.22 -3.02 18.59
C GLN A 242 -0.50 -3.02 17.22
N ASP A 243 -0.69 -1.86 16.60
CA ASP A 243 -1.38 -1.75 15.30
C ASP A 243 -0.60 -2.41 14.16
N VAL A 244 0.73 -2.35 14.17
CA VAL A 244 1.54 -2.93 13.08
C VAL A 244 1.81 -4.42 13.23
N GLN A 245 1.83 -4.92 14.47
CA GLN A 245 2.20 -6.30 14.81
C GLN A 245 1.53 -7.38 13.95
N PRO A 246 0.21 -7.32 13.64
CA PRO A 246 -0.45 -8.34 12.81
C PRO A 246 0.08 -8.45 11.38
N PHE A 247 0.78 -7.42 10.90
CA PHE A 247 1.29 -7.33 9.54
C PHE A 247 2.77 -7.72 9.41
N LEU A 248 3.44 -8.03 10.52
CA LEU A 248 4.85 -8.39 10.54
C LEU A 248 5.04 -9.90 10.47
N SER A 249 5.99 -10.34 9.63
CA SER A 249 6.49 -11.72 9.64
C SER A 249 7.46 -11.97 10.80
N GLN A 250 8.21 -10.93 11.21
CA GLN A 250 9.16 -10.97 12.33
C GLN A 250 8.73 -9.99 13.42
N LEU A 251 8.25 -10.53 14.54
CA LEU A 251 7.74 -9.71 15.64
C LEU A 251 8.79 -8.82 16.31
N SER A 252 10.06 -9.22 16.31
CA SER A 252 11.18 -8.42 16.85
C SER A 252 11.36 -7.05 16.17
N LYS A 253 10.83 -6.85 14.96
CA LYS A 253 10.88 -5.54 14.29
C LYS A 253 9.97 -4.49 14.90
N VAL A 254 9.01 -4.90 15.72
CA VAL A 254 8.15 -3.99 16.49
C VAL A 254 8.99 -3.13 17.45
N ASP A 255 10.01 -3.69 18.07
CA ASP A 255 10.85 -3.01 19.05
C ASP A 255 11.66 -1.84 18.46
N LEU A 256 11.79 -1.79 17.12
CA LEU A 256 12.44 -0.68 16.43
C LEU A 256 11.59 0.59 16.37
N LEU A 257 10.29 0.48 16.61
CA LEU A 257 9.35 1.60 16.57
C LEU A 257 9.40 2.38 17.89
N THR A 258 10.38 3.26 18.00
CA THR A 258 10.61 4.14 19.15
C THR A 258 10.94 5.55 18.70
N PHE A 259 10.67 6.55 19.54
CA PHE A 259 11.05 7.93 19.25
C PHE A 259 12.56 8.09 19.04
N ASP A 260 13.39 7.41 19.87
CA ASP A 260 14.85 7.53 19.81
C ASP A 260 15.43 7.03 18.48
N ASN A 261 14.88 5.95 17.92
CA ASN A 261 15.28 5.48 16.60
C ASN A 261 14.92 6.48 15.50
N PHE A 262 13.73 7.04 15.51
CA PHE A 262 13.35 8.10 14.55
C PHE A 262 14.23 9.33 14.69
N LYS A 263 14.50 9.76 15.93
CA LYS A 263 15.39 10.90 16.21
C LYS A 263 16.80 10.67 15.69
N SER A 264 17.34 9.46 15.91
CA SER A 264 18.65 9.09 15.38
C SER A 264 18.69 9.12 13.87
N LEU A 265 17.70 8.52 13.21
CA LEU A 265 17.63 8.49 11.73
C LEU A 265 17.49 9.89 11.13
N LEU A 266 16.61 10.72 11.66
CA LEU A 266 16.38 12.08 11.14
C LEU A 266 17.55 13.04 11.39
N ASN A 267 18.37 12.80 12.44
CA ASN A 267 19.54 13.64 12.72
C ASN A 267 20.80 13.20 11.97
N ASN A 268 20.88 11.91 11.56
CA ASN A 268 22.05 11.34 10.90
C ASN A 268 21.92 11.30 9.36
N THR A 269 20.83 11.83 8.84
CA THR A 269 20.57 11.99 7.38
C THR A 269 20.72 13.49 6.93
#